data_936327eb80edd9d267c07bfc3849c6b9
#
_entry.id   936327eb80edd9d267c07bfc3849c6b9
#
_cell.length_a   1.000
_cell.length_b   1.000
_cell.length_c   1.000
_cell.angle_alpha   90.00
_cell.angle_beta   90.00
_cell.angle_gamma   90.00
#
_symmetry.space_group_name_H-M   'P 1'
#
loop_
_entity.id
_entity.type
_entity.pdbx_description
1 polymer ?
#
loop_
_entity_poly.entity_id
_entity_poly.type
_entity_poly.pdbx_seq_one_letter_code
_entity_poly.pdbx_strand_id
1 'polypeptide(L)'
;MKKILAIFLFPVFGYAQDYSFNSADLSGALTAASLTVDNVAVDNATIGLSSDTDLLTVASGSLTLAGDLVTSSDKNLKSNIVSLGPVLTKLISINPKRYTMNNDAEQKEKIGLLAQDVQAVFPELVDENNEYMSVNYQALIPVLISAVNEQTKRNQTLKQRIETLKSKIQ
;
A
#
# COMPACT_ATOMS: atom_id res chain seq x y z
N MET A 1 -43.23 2.86 26.69
CA MET A 1 -43.31 1.46 26.26
C MET A 1 -41.91 0.85 26.35
N LYS A 2 -41.69 -0.11 27.25
CA LYS A 2 -40.42 -0.78 27.46
C LYS A 2 -40.21 -1.79 26.31
N LYS A 3 -39.24 -1.56 25.49
CA LYS A 3 -38.82 -2.56 24.49
C LYS A 3 -38.06 -3.69 25.20
N ILE A 4 -38.62 -4.87 25.20
CA ILE A 4 -38.00 -6.08 25.74
C ILE A 4 -37.05 -6.60 24.63
N LEU A 5 -35.76 -6.53 24.91
CA LEU A 5 -34.74 -7.19 24.10
C LEU A 5 -34.76 -8.68 24.48
N ALA A 6 -35.32 -9.54 23.63
CA ALA A 6 -35.23 -10.97 23.81
C ALA A 6 -33.90 -11.47 23.27
N ILE A 7 -32.97 -11.80 24.17
CA ILE A 7 -31.74 -12.52 23.82
C ILE A 7 -32.08 -14.00 23.76
N PHE A 8 -32.17 -14.57 22.58
CA PHE A 8 -32.29 -16.02 22.41
C PHE A 8 -30.89 -16.64 22.40
N LEU A 9 -30.53 -17.31 23.49
CA LEU A 9 -29.40 -18.24 23.51
C LEU A 9 -29.88 -19.58 22.93
N PHE A 10 -29.49 -19.88 21.70
CA PHE A 10 -29.69 -21.20 21.15
C PHE A 10 -28.43 -22.05 21.35
N PRO A 11 -28.55 -23.32 21.76
CA PRO A 11 -27.43 -24.23 21.80
C PRO A 11 -26.97 -24.55 20.37
N VAL A 12 -25.66 -24.45 20.16
CA VAL A 12 -24.99 -24.71 18.90
C VAL A 12 -25.10 -26.19 18.54
N PHE A 13 -26.04 -26.53 17.64
CA PHE A 13 -25.93 -27.71 16.82
C PHE A 13 -25.84 -27.27 15.36
N GLY A 14 -24.74 -27.68 14.73
CA GLY A 14 -24.24 -27.25 13.45
C GLY A 14 -25.20 -27.31 12.28
N TYR A 15 -25.95 -26.27 12.06
CA TYR A 15 -26.49 -25.85 10.77
C TYR A 15 -26.30 -24.35 10.65
N ALA A 16 -25.62 -23.92 9.61
CA ALA A 16 -25.54 -22.51 9.26
C ALA A 16 -26.97 -22.02 8.94
N GLN A 17 -27.61 -21.32 9.86
CA GLN A 17 -28.83 -20.59 9.56
C GLN A 17 -28.42 -19.16 9.24
N ASP A 18 -28.68 -18.76 8.00
CA ASP A 18 -28.59 -17.36 7.58
C ASP A 18 -29.67 -16.56 8.33
N TYR A 19 -29.26 -15.85 9.37
CA TYR A 19 -30.09 -14.84 9.98
C TYR A 19 -29.91 -13.54 9.21
N SER A 20 -30.79 -13.23 8.28
CA SER A 20 -30.90 -11.90 7.73
C SER A 20 -31.55 -10.96 8.75
N PHE A 21 -30.77 -10.15 9.42
CA PHE A 21 -31.29 -9.03 10.19
C PHE A 21 -31.69 -7.92 9.21
N ASN A 22 -32.97 -7.80 8.93
CA ASN A 22 -33.51 -6.68 8.17
C ASN A 22 -33.41 -5.43 9.08
N SER A 23 -32.55 -4.47 8.73
CA SER A 23 -32.38 -3.09 9.26
C SER A 23 -33.05 -2.81 10.62
N ALA A 24 -32.76 -3.58 11.64
CA ALA A 24 -33.04 -3.17 13.01
C ALA A 24 -31.94 -2.23 13.44
N ASP A 25 -32.30 -1.01 13.83
CA ASP A 25 -31.41 -0.03 14.45
C ASP A 25 -30.64 -0.68 15.60
N LEU A 26 -29.45 -1.17 15.34
CA LEU A 26 -28.45 -1.48 16.36
C LEU A 26 -27.82 -0.16 16.78
N SER A 27 -28.57 0.65 17.53
CA SER A 27 -28.08 1.89 18.12
C SER A 27 -27.15 1.66 19.32
N GLY A 28 -26.58 0.45 19.46
CA GLY A 28 -25.65 0.05 20.50
C GLY A 28 -24.36 -0.51 19.92
N ALA A 29 -23.26 -0.35 20.64
CA ALA A 29 -21.98 -0.94 20.28
C ALA A 29 -22.09 -2.49 20.29
N LEU A 30 -21.74 -3.16 19.19
CA LEU A 30 -21.53 -4.59 19.16
C LEU A 30 -20.17 -4.88 19.75
N THR A 31 -20.14 -5.39 21.00
CA THR A 31 -18.87 -5.82 21.63
C THR A 31 -18.73 -7.32 21.44
N ALA A 32 -17.81 -7.74 20.57
CA ALA A 32 -17.46 -9.14 20.36
C ALA A 32 -15.95 -9.32 20.51
N ALA A 33 -15.52 -10.47 21.02
CA ALA A 33 -14.09 -10.82 21.09
C ALA A 33 -13.46 -10.97 19.68
N SER A 34 -14.26 -11.36 18.70
CA SER A 34 -13.93 -11.33 17.28
C SER A 34 -15.20 -11.14 16.47
N LEU A 35 -15.14 -10.34 15.42
CA LEU A 35 -16.18 -10.22 14.40
C LEU A 35 -15.57 -10.67 13.07
N THR A 36 -16.03 -11.82 12.55
CA THR A 36 -15.71 -12.26 11.19
C THR A 36 -16.83 -11.79 10.28
N VAL A 37 -16.53 -10.93 9.32
CA VAL A 37 -17.50 -10.37 8.37
C VAL A 37 -17.05 -10.78 6.97
N ASP A 38 -17.85 -11.55 6.26
CA ASP A 38 -17.52 -12.01 4.92
C ASP A 38 -17.54 -10.88 3.89
N ASN A 39 -18.34 -9.84 4.14
CA ASN A 39 -18.37 -8.61 3.35
C ASN A 39 -18.60 -7.42 4.27
N VAL A 40 -17.58 -6.61 4.50
CA VAL A 40 -17.75 -5.31 5.15
C VAL A 40 -18.03 -4.28 4.06
N ALA A 41 -19.31 -4.03 3.78
CA ALA A 41 -19.72 -2.80 3.12
C ALA A 41 -19.85 -1.75 4.23
N VAL A 42 -18.85 -0.93 4.40
CA VAL A 42 -18.91 0.20 5.31
C VAL A 42 -19.36 1.40 4.47
N ASP A 43 -20.62 1.74 4.59
CA ASP A 43 -21.21 2.89 3.91
C ASP A 43 -20.79 4.15 4.68
N ASN A 44 -20.13 5.11 4.03
CA ASN A 44 -19.36 6.22 4.62
C ASN A 44 -18.20 5.74 5.52
N ALA A 45 -17.36 4.92 4.97
CA ALA A 45 -16.44 4.11 5.72
C ALA A 45 -15.20 4.86 6.20
N THR A 46 -15.26 5.23 7.44
CA THR A 46 -14.05 5.40 8.23
C THR A 46 -13.82 4.15 9.07
N ILE A 47 -12.59 3.61 9.09
CA ILE A 47 -12.16 2.58 10.01
C ILE A 47 -11.19 3.25 10.97
N GLY A 48 -11.50 3.20 12.27
CA GLY A 48 -10.67 3.82 13.29
C GLY A 48 -10.94 3.23 14.67
N LEU A 49 -10.29 3.80 15.66
CA LEU A 49 -10.54 3.53 17.08
C LEU A 49 -11.66 4.46 17.57
N SER A 50 -12.28 4.14 18.71
CA SER A 50 -13.31 4.98 19.32
C SER A 50 -12.83 6.41 19.67
N SER A 51 -11.51 6.59 19.81
CA SER A 51 -10.84 7.88 20.04
C SER A 51 -10.34 8.57 18.77
N ASP A 52 -10.34 7.87 17.65
CA ASP A 52 -9.87 8.33 16.34
C ASP A 52 -10.64 7.56 15.26
N THR A 53 -11.79 8.08 14.88
CA THR A 53 -12.79 7.37 14.07
C THR A 53 -12.52 7.45 12.57
N ASP A 54 -11.61 8.30 12.13
CA ASP A 54 -11.32 8.58 10.72
C ASP A 54 -9.88 8.23 10.30
N LEU A 55 -9.20 7.38 11.08
CA LEU A 55 -7.83 6.94 10.79
C LEU A 55 -7.68 6.39 9.37
N LEU A 56 -8.68 5.67 8.88
CA LEU A 56 -8.72 5.12 7.53
C LEU A 56 -10.03 5.51 6.87
N THR A 57 -9.98 6.38 5.86
CA THR A 57 -11.13 6.80 5.07
C THR A 57 -11.08 6.14 3.69
N VAL A 58 -12.14 5.41 3.35
CA VAL A 58 -12.32 4.77 2.04
C VAL A 58 -13.31 5.58 1.22
N ALA A 59 -12.88 6.04 0.06
CA ALA A 59 -13.73 6.76 -0.89
C ALA A 59 -13.57 6.16 -2.29
N SER A 60 -14.49 6.48 -3.20
CA SER A 60 -14.37 6.01 -4.57
C SER A 60 -13.02 6.43 -5.18
N GLY A 61 -12.18 5.44 -5.50
CA GLY A 61 -10.87 5.65 -6.12
C GLY A 61 -9.77 6.17 -5.19
N SER A 62 -9.99 6.24 -3.86
CA SER A 62 -8.96 6.64 -2.92
C SER A 62 -9.08 5.97 -1.55
N LEU A 63 -7.94 5.79 -0.92
CA LEU A 63 -7.79 5.41 0.48
C LEU A 63 -6.97 6.50 1.16
N THR A 64 -7.53 7.16 2.17
CA THR A 64 -6.85 8.18 2.96
C THR A 64 -6.52 7.63 4.34
N LEU A 65 -5.26 7.79 4.75
CA LEU A 65 -4.79 7.48 6.09
C LEU A 65 -4.50 8.82 6.79
N ALA A 66 -5.17 9.07 7.91
CA ALA A 66 -5.00 10.30 8.70
C ALA A 66 -3.77 10.26 9.62
N GLY A 67 -3.00 9.18 9.62
CA GLY A 67 -1.79 8.99 10.41
C GLY A 67 -0.61 8.50 9.58
N ASP A 68 0.38 7.92 10.25
CA ASP A 68 1.55 7.34 9.62
C ASP A 68 1.28 5.91 9.15
N LEU A 69 1.74 5.58 7.94
CA LEU A 69 1.80 4.20 7.47
C LEU A 69 3.13 3.56 7.90
N VAL A 70 3.10 2.81 8.99
CA VAL A 70 4.27 2.11 9.54
C VAL A 70 4.22 0.64 9.14
N THR A 71 5.26 0.18 8.44
CA THR A 71 5.39 -1.22 8.02
C THR A 71 6.51 -1.92 8.78
N SER A 72 6.26 -3.15 9.26
CA SER A 72 7.26 -3.95 9.97
C SER A 72 8.47 -4.24 9.07
N SER A 73 9.67 -3.95 9.56
CA SER A 73 10.92 -4.14 8.82
C SER A 73 12.05 -4.72 9.68
N ASP A 74 11.71 -5.37 10.80
CA ASP A 74 12.67 -6.00 11.69
C ASP A 74 13.47 -7.08 10.93
N LYS A 75 14.78 -7.13 11.21
CA LYS A 75 15.68 -8.14 10.66
C LYS A 75 15.25 -9.57 11.00
N ASN A 76 14.70 -9.77 12.20
CA ASN A 76 14.28 -11.08 12.67
C ASN A 76 13.06 -11.65 11.94
N LEU A 77 12.34 -10.80 11.19
CA LEU A 77 11.21 -11.21 10.34
C LEU A 77 11.66 -11.59 8.92
N LYS A 78 12.96 -11.54 8.61
CA LYS A 78 13.48 -11.67 7.25
C LYS A 78 14.50 -12.79 7.15
N SER A 79 14.50 -13.48 6.02
CA SER A 79 15.47 -14.52 5.68
C SER A 79 16.19 -14.15 4.37
N ASN A 80 17.33 -14.79 4.11
CA ASN A 80 18.09 -14.62 2.86
C ASN A 80 18.42 -13.15 2.53
N ILE A 81 18.81 -12.39 3.55
CA ILE A 81 19.10 -10.96 3.42
C ILE A 81 20.39 -10.79 2.60
N VAL A 82 20.24 -10.21 1.42
CA VAL A 82 21.36 -9.90 0.51
C VAL A 82 21.30 -8.42 0.09
N SER A 83 22.43 -7.88 -0.35
CA SER A 83 22.47 -6.53 -0.91
C SER A 83 21.71 -6.46 -2.24
N LEU A 84 20.97 -5.37 -2.45
CA LEU A 84 20.22 -5.15 -3.68
C LEU A 84 21.12 -5.00 -4.93
N GLY A 85 22.40 -4.64 -4.74
CA GLY A 85 23.35 -4.45 -5.83
C GLY A 85 23.08 -3.19 -6.67
N PRO A 86 23.71 -3.09 -7.87
CA PRO A 86 23.55 -1.96 -8.76
C PRO A 86 22.17 -1.98 -9.42
N VAL A 87 21.43 -0.88 -9.28
CA VAL A 87 20.05 -0.74 -9.79
C VAL A 87 19.84 0.47 -10.70
N LEU A 88 20.81 1.39 -10.75
CA LEU A 88 20.65 2.67 -11.46
C LEU A 88 20.27 2.47 -12.93
N THR A 89 20.91 1.55 -13.63
CA THR A 89 20.63 1.30 -15.05
C THR A 89 19.20 0.76 -15.27
N LYS A 90 18.73 -0.10 -14.38
CA LYS A 90 17.35 -0.60 -14.41
C LYS A 90 16.36 0.51 -14.09
N LEU A 91 16.65 1.30 -13.06
CA LEU A 91 15.76 2.36 -12.59
C LEU A 91 15.56 3.45 -13.66
N ILE A 92 16.61 3.88 -14.35
CA ILE A 92 16.52 4.92 -15.39
C ILE A 92 15.78 4.45 -16.66
N SER A 93 15.56 3.16 -16.85
CA SER A 93 14.73 2.66 -17.96
C SER A 93 13.24 2.76 -17.70
N ILE A 94 12.84 2.94 -16.43
CA ILE A 94 11.43 3.22 -16.09
C ILE A 94 11.12 4.67 -16.44
N ASN A 95 10.08 4.87 -17.24
CA ASN A 95 9.68 6.20 -17.69
C ASN A 95 8.39 6.64 -16.95
N PRO A 96 8.46 7.56 -15.98
CA PRO A 96 7.27 8.10 -15.31
C PRO A 96 6.29 8.74 -16.31
N LYS A 97 4.99 8.57 -16.07
CA LYS A 97 3.93 9.01 -16.97
C LYS A 97 2.98 9.97 -16.28
N ARG A 98 2.37 10.85 -17.07
CA ARG A 98 1.10 11.51 -16.73
C ARG A 98 -0.02 10.73 -17.39
N TYR A 99 -1.12 10.57 -16.70
CA TYR A 99 -2.27 9.82 -17.19
C TYR A 99 -3.55 10.26 -16.50
N THR A 100 -4.68 9.89 -17.07
CA THR A 100 -5.99 9.94 -16.42
C THR A 100 -6.52 8.52 -16.27
N MET A 101 -7.36 8.26 -15.27
CA MET A 101 -8.00 6.96 -15.12
C MET A 101 -9.21 6.86 -16.05
N ASN A 102 -9.38 5.72 -16.71
CA ASN A 102 -10.51 5.51 -17.64
C ASN A 102 -11.88 5.63 -16.96
N ASN A 103 -11.95 5.31 -15.66
CA ASN A 103 -13.17 5.38 -14.85
C ASN A 103 -13.32 6.69 -14.06
N ASP A 104 -12.46 7.68 -14.28
CA ASP A 104 -12.56 8.99 -13.64
C ASP A 104 -13.35 9.96 -14.55
N ALA A 105 -14.58 10.27 -14.14
CA ALA A 105 -15.45 11.19 -14.91
C ALA A 105 -14.87 12.62 -15.01
N GLU A 106 -14.07 13.04 -14.02
CA GLU A 106 -13.44 14.37 -14.01
C GLU A 106 -12.11 14.39 -14.79
N GLN A 107 -11.64 13.23 -15.24
CA GLN A 107 -10.38 13.09 -16.00
C GLN A 107 -9.19 13.78 -15.32
N LYS A 108 -9.11 13.68 -13.99
CA LYS A 108 -8.00 14.27 -13.23
C LYS A 108 -6.67 13.68 -13.64
N GLU A 109 -5.73 14.56 -14.00
CA GLU A 109 -4.37 14.17 -14.33
C GLU A 109 -3.63 13.63 -13.09
N LYS A 110 -2.99 12.49 -13.26
CA LYS A 110 -2.18 11.81 -12.25
C LYS A 110 -0.77 11.58 -12.78
N ILE A 111 0.17 11.40 -11.87
CA ILE A 111 1.55 11.03 -12.18
C ILE A 111 1.83 9.66 -11.55
N GLY A 112 2.47 8.78 -12.29
CA GLY A 112 2.83 7.46 -11.79
C GLY A 112 3.63 6.65 -12.80
N LEU A 113 3.70 5.35 -12.54
CA LEU A 113 4.42 4.39 -13.36
C LEU A 113 3.43 3.42 -14.01
N LEU A 114 3.79 2.87 -15.17
CA LEU A 114 3.09 1.73 -15.72
C LEU A 114 3.62 0.45 -15.05
N ALA A 115 2.72 -0.40 -14.58
CA ALA A 115 3.10 -1.66 -13.94
C ALA A 115 3.95 -2.54 -14.88
N GLN A 116 3.66 -2.54 -16.17
CA GLN A 116 4.40 -3.27 -17.19
C GLN A 116 5.85 -2.78 -17.33
N ASP A 117 6.09 -1.46 -17.25
CA ASP A 117 7.44 -0.90 -17.30
C ASP A 117 8.26 -1.30 -16.05
N VAL A 118 7.60 -1.31 -14.88
CA VAL A 118 8.23 -1.75 -13.62
C VAL A 118 8.50 -3.26 -13.65
N GLN A 119 7.55 -4.06 -14.10
CA GLN A 119 7.67 -5.52 -14.20
C GLN A 119 8.87 -5.96 -15.05
N ALA A 120 9.13 -5.26 -16.14
CA ALA A 120 10.24 -5.58 -17.04
C ALA A 120 11.62 -5.52 -16.36
N VAL A 121 11.77 -4.76 -15.26
CA VAL A 121 13.05 -4.54 -14.58
C VAL A 121 13.06 -4.93 -13.10
N PHE A 122 11.92 -4.87 -12.43
CA PHE A 122 11.71 -5.22 -11.02
C PHE A 122 10.38 -5.98 -10.86
N PRO A 123 10.28 -7.22 -11.39
CA PRO A 123 9.04 -8.00 -11.29
C PRO A 123 8.58 -8.22 -9.85
N GLU A 124 9.51 -8.25 -8.90
CA GLU A 124 9.24 -8.38 -7.46
C GLU A 124 8.47 -7.19 -6.85
N LEU A 125 8.35 -6.07 -7.57
CA LEU A 125 7.59 -4.89 -7.16
C LEU A 125 6.19 -4.83 -7.75
N VAL A 126 5.79 -5.84 -8.53
CA VAL A 126 4.50 -5.87 -9.22
C VAL A 126 3.67 -7.06 -8.73
N ASP A 127 2.42 -6.78 -8.39
CA ASP A 127 1.43 -7.80 -8.07
C ASP A 127 0.52 -8.03 -9.30
N GLU A 128 0.44 -9.30 -9.73
CA GLU A 128 -0.34 -9.77 -10.88
C GLU A 128 -1.57 -10.59 -10.46
N ASN A 129 -1.82 -10.74 -9.15
CA ASN A 129 -2.87 -11.64 -8.65
C ASN A 129 -4.31 -11.13 -8.91
N ASN A 130 -4.46 -9.89 -9.37
CA ASN A 130 -5.73 -9.25 -9.67
C ASN A 130 -5.95 -9.12 -11.19
N GLU A 131 -7.16 -8.72 -11.59
CA GLU A 131 -7.50 -8.41 -12.99
C GLU A 131 -6.54 -7.39 -13.63
N TYR A 132 -6.08 -6.42 -12.85
CA TYR A 132 -5.11 -5.41 -13.26
C TYR A 132 -3.87 -5.47 -12.37
N MET A 133 -2.70 -5.35 -13.01
CA MET A 133 -1.42 -5.31 -12.32
C MET A 133 -1.31 -4.08 -11.42
N SER A 134 -0.66 -4.24 -10.26
CA SER A 134 -0.41 -3.15 -9.33
C SER A 134 1.06 -3.04 -8.93
N VAL A 135 1.51 -1.83 -8.59
CA VAL A 135 2.89 -1.52 -8.23
C VAL A 135 3.00 -1.26 -6.73
N ASN A 136 3.93 -1.94 -6.07
CA ASN A 136 4.32 -1.62 -4.70
C ASN A 136 5.26 -0.40 -4.71
N TYR A 137 4.67 0.80 -4.64
CA TYR A 137 5.43 2.05 -4.64
C TYR A 137 6.35 2.21 -3.42
N GLN A 138 6.00 1.64 -2.25
CA GLN A 138 6.87 1.70 -1.07
C GLN A 138 8.17 0.91 -1.29
N ALA A 139 8.11 -0.20 -1.98
CA ALA A 139 9.28 -1.01 -2.28
C ALA A 139 10.23 -0.35 -3.31
N LEU A 140 9.82 0.72 -3.99
CA LEU A 140 10.72 1.56 -4.79
C LEU A 140 11.66 2.41 -3.92
N ILE A 141 11.34 2.69 -2.66
CA ILE A 141 12.19 3.50 -1.77
C ILE A 141 13.60 2.89 -1.62
N PRO A 142 13.78 1.61 -1.24
CA PRO A 142 15.11 1.01 -1.15
C PRO A 142 15.83 0.94 -2.51
N VAL A 143 15.12 0.81 -3.62
CA VAL A 143 15.70 0.88 -4.96
C VAL A 143 16.26 2.28 -5.24
N LEU A 144 15.51 3.34 -4.91
CA LEU A 144 15.96 4.72 -5.02
C LEU A 144 17.17 5.00 -4.13
N ILE A 145 17.19 4.51 -2.89
CA ILE A 145 18.35 4.64 -1.98
C ILE A 145 19.59 4.00 -2.61
N SER A 146 19.47 2.80 -3.17
CA SER A 146 20.58 2.12 -3.86
C SER A 146 21.06 2.91 -5.07
N ALA A 147 20.15 3.45 -5.89
CA ALA A 147 20.48 4.25 -7.06
C ALA A 147 21.21 5.56 -6.69
N VAL A 148 20.76 6.27 -5.65
CA VAL A 148 21.43 7.49 -5.13
C VAL A 148 22.84 7.17 -4.63
N ASN A 149 23.01 6.06 -3.90
CA ASN A 149 24.33 5.63 -3.43
C ASN A 149 25.27 5.30 -4.61
N GLU A 150 24.77 4.63 -5.63
CA GLU A 150 25.54 4.33 -6.86
C GLU A 150 25.92 5.61 -7.60
N GLN A 151 24.98 6.55 -7.78
CA GLN A 151 25.24 7.81 -8.43
C GLN A 151 26.27 8.67 -7.64
N THR A 152 26.17 8.66 -6.31
CA THR A 152 27.13 9.34 -5.44
C THR A 152 28.56 8.80 -5.63
N LYS A 153 28.73 7.48 -5.66
CA LYS A 153 30.03 6.85 -5.92
C LYS A 153 30.58 7.21 -7.31
N ARG A 154 29.72 7.21 -8.34
CA ARG A 154 30.13 7.61 -9.71
C ARG A 154 30.60 9.06 -9.74
N ASN A 155 29.87 9.96 -9.08
CA ASN A 155 30.24 11.38 -8.99
C ASN A 155 31.58 11.58 -8.27
N GLN A 156 31.84 10.85 -7.18
CA GLN A 156 33.12 10.89 -6.47
C GLN A 156 34.27 10.43 -7.37
N THR A 157 34.09 9.34 -8.09
CA THR A 157 35.10 8.84 -9.05
C THR A 157 35.37 9.86 -10.15
N LEU A 158 34.34 10.49 -10.71
CA LEU A 158 34.49 11.52 -11.74
C LEU A 158 35.25 12.74 -11.20
N LYS A 159 34.93 13.20 -9.99
CA LYS A 159 35.67 14.30 -9.34
C LYS A 159 37.17 13.96 -9.18
N GLN A 160 37.48 12.78 -8.67
CA GLN A 160 38.88 12.33 -8.54
C GLN A 160 39.62 12.30 -9.90
N ARG A 161 38.96 11.82 -10.96
CA ARG A 161 39.51 11.82 -12.30
C ARG A 161 39.80 13.24 -12.82
N ILE A 162 38.88 14.18 -12.57
CA ILE A 162 39.04 15.57 -12.93
C ILE A 162 40.26 16.18 -12.22
N GLU A 163 40.42 15.96 -10.91
CA GLU A 163 41.57 16.49 -10.16
C GLU A 163 42.90 15.84 -10.65
N THR A 164 42.90 14.55 -10.96
CA THR A 164 44.04 13.90 -11.54
C THR A 164 44.43 14.47 -12.93
N LEU A 165 43.43 14.79 -13.75
CA LEU A 165 43.67 15.40 -15.06
C LEU A 165 44.21 16.85 -14.92
N LYS A 166 43.63 17.63 -14.01
CA LYS A 166 44.12 18.99 -13.73
C LYS A 166 45.60 19.00 -13.30
N SER A 167 45.99 18.08 -12.40
CA SER A 167 47.37 17.99 -11.92
C SER A 167 48.37 17.55 -13.01
N LYS A 168 47.93 16.99 -14.14
CA LYS A 168 48.79 16.63 -15.28
C LYS A 168 48.94 17.73 -16.30
N ILE A 169 48.16 18.82 -16.21
CA ILE A 169 48.20 19.94 -17.16
C ILE A 169 48.98 21.12 -16.56
N GLN A 170 49.20 21.12 -15.26
CA GLN A 170 50.11 22.05 -14.56
C GLN A 170 51.55 21.54 -14.61
#